data_cf10d9c8dfb57454eda0e9c1f9ca57f1
#
_entry.id   cf10d9c8dfb57454eda0e9c1f9ca57f1
#
_cell.length_a   1.000
_cell.length_b   1.000
_cell.length_c   1.000
_cell.angle_alpha   90.00
_cell.angle_beta   90.00
_cell.angle_gamma   90.00
#
_symmetry.space_group_name_H-M   'P 1'
#
loop_
_entity.id
_entity.type
_entity.pdbx_description
1 polymer ?
#
loop_
_entity_poly.entity_id
_entity_poly.type
_entity_poly.pdbx_seq_one_letter_code
_entity_poly.pdbx_strand_id
1 'polypeptide(L)'
;MIVYMTQGQKTVLSRITVEGLPLHYLSVGRGYFARRRALRCLRQMYDSGVRRCICADVYLLSLAKQADITSYPVLPLRLALLGSLLDILCPGGLQNAAAVLRCGPGGEETARAALTVLARRARYGRLDMEDPAALSAELLYRWGIAAGDGGRRAALTVVCGDVREDTAGPAIYLTEDGGARQTPVWTSPRAAALAVPVTEPLAAVLTAAGKWQISDIHITDLLDIRTESHYNAT
;
A
#
# COMPACT_ATOMS: atom_id res chain seq x y z
N MET A 1 -4.35 17.06 10.23
CA MET A 1 -3.66 17.75 9.11
C MET A 1 -2.60 16.83 8.50
N ILE A 2 -2.33 16.99 7.20
CA ILE A 2 -1.42 16.12 6.44
C ILE A 2 -0.42 16.99 5.70
N VAL A 3 0.84 16.53 5.56
CA VAL A 3 1.86 17.18 4.75
C VAL A 3 2.16 16.35 3.50
N TYR A 4 2.12 17.00 2.34
CA TYR A 4 2.58 16.42 1.06
C TYR A 4 4.04 16.82 0.85
N MET A 5 4.93 15.85 0.64
CA MET A 5 6.38 16.07 0.56
C MET A 5 6.91 15.68 -0.81
N THR A 6 7.76 16.52 -1.38
CA THR A 6 8.47 16.26 -2.64
C THR A 6 9.92 16.71 -2.57
N GLN A 7 10.76 16.14 -3.43
CA GLN A 7 12.08 16.72 -3.69
C GLN A 7 11.95 17.95 -4.59
N GLY A 8 12.77 18.98 -4.34
CA GLY A 8 12.81 20.18 -5.11
C GLY A 8 14.19 20.84 -5.08
N GLN A 9 14.30 22.03 -5.69
CA GLN A 9 15.57 22.77 -5.69
C GLN A 9 15.82 23.49 -4.36
N LYS A 10 14.76 23.94 -3.69
CA LYS A 10 14.82 24.68 -2.42
C LYS A 10 13.83 24.10 -1.42
N THR A 11 14.15 24.23 -0.13
CA THR A 11 13.22 23.86 0.95
C THR A 11 12.23 25.00 1.14
N VAL A 12 10.96 24.73 0.78
CA VAL A 12 9.84 25.67 0.83
C VAL A 12 8.64 24.99 1.47
N LEU A 13 8.02 25.66 2.42
CA LEU A 13 6.75 25.25 3.02
C LEU A 13 5.64 26.17 2.49
N SER A 14 4.57 25.59 1.98
CA SER A 14 3.37 26.32 1.50
C SER A 14 2.11 25.53 1.83
N ARG A 15 0.96 26.05 1.46
CA ARG A 15 -0.32 25.35 1.50
C ARG A 15 -0.79 25.14 0.07
N ILE A 16 -1.34 23.96 -0.19
CA ILE A 16 -1.98 23.63 -1.46
C ILE A 16 -3.36 23.06 -1.19
N THR A 17 -4.20 23.09 -2.20
CA THR A 17 -5.51 22.43 -2.18
C THR A 17 -5.55 21.41 -3.29
N VAL A 18 -5.84 20.16 -2.95
CA VAL A 18 -5.95 19.05 -3.90
C VAL A 18 -7.37 18.48 -3.80
N GLU A 19 -8.16 18.57 -4.86
CA GLU A 19 -9.57 18.18 -4.88
C GLU A 19 -10.39 18.78 -3.71
N GLY A 20 -10.13 20.05 -3.37
CA GLY A 20 -10.75 20.71 -2.23
C GLY A 20 -10.21 20.31 -0.86
N LEU A 21 -9.24 19.40 -0.77
CA LEU A 21 -8.59 19.01 0.47
C LEU A 21 -7.36 19.92 0.74
N PRO A 22 -7.34 20.67 1.84
CA PRO A 22 -6.17 21.50 2.19
C PRO A 22 -5.04 20.63 2.72
N LEU A 23 -3.86 20.78 2.13
CA LEU A 23 -2.63 20.09 2.52
C LEU A 23 -1.51 21.08 2.78
N HIS A 24 -0.62 20.76 3.73
CA HIS A 24 0.69 21.40 3.77
C HIS A 24 1.55 20.82 2.65
N TYR A 25 2.26 21.65 1.93
CA TYR A 25 3.19 21.23 0.88
C TYR A 25 4.62 21.58 1.31
N LEU A 26 5.48 20.59 1.42
CA LEU A 26 6.89 20.73 1.75
C LEU A 26 7.75 20.25 0.58
N SER A 27 8.30 21.20 -0.18
CA SER A 27 9.39 20.92 -1.10
C SER A 27 10.69 20.86 -0.31
N VAL A 28 11.51 19.82 -0.49
CA VAL A 28 12.78 19.63 0.22
C VAL A 28 13.94 19.74 -0.76
N GLY A 29 14.78 20.74 -0.59
CA GLY A 29 15.99 20.92 -1.38
C GLY A 29 17.06 19.88 -1.08
N ARG A 30 18.11 19.87 -1.90
CA ARG A 30 19.27 18.96 -1.74
C ARG A 30 20.33 19.58 -0.80
N GLY A 31 21.05 18.71 -0.10
CA GLY A 31 22.19 19.07 0.74
C GLY A 31 21.88 19.25 2.23
N TYR A 32 22.94 19.38 3.02
CA TYR A 32 22.87 19.36 4.48
C TYR A 32 21.99 20.46 5.09
N PHE A 33 22.14 21.68 4.63
CA PHE A 33 21.32 22.80 5.16
C PHE A 33 19.84 22.70 4.80
N ALA A 34 19.54 22.20 3.60
CA ALA A 34 18.17 21.95 3.17
C ALA A 34 17.50 20.86 4.04
N ARG A 35 18.23 19.77 4.33
CA ARG A 35 17.79 18.73 5.26
C ARG A 35 17.49 19.29 6.64
N ARG A 36 18.41 20.07 7.22
CA ARG A 36 18.23 20.66 8.55
C ARG A 36 17.04 21.61 8.61
N ARG A 37 16.82 22.38 7.54
CA ARG A 37 15.65 23.25 7.40
C ARG A 37 14.36 22.45 7.29
N ALA A 38 14.34 21.40 6.47
CA ALA A 38 13.18 20.51 6.33
C ALA A 38 12.79 19.85 7.66
N LEU A 39 13.75 19.34 8.41
CA LEU A 39 13.51 18.76 9.75
C LEU A 39 12.92 19.80 10.72
N ARG A 40 13.40 21.04 10.69
CA ARG A 40 12.83 22.11 11.50
C ARG A 40 11.36 22.38 11.12
N CYS A 41 11.06 22.47 9.83
CA CYS A 41 9.69 22.65 9.35
C CYS A 41 8.79 21.48 9.75
N LEU A 42 9.28 20.24 9.62
CA LEU A 42 8.52 19.04 10.00
C LEU A 42 8.21 19.01 11.51
N ARG A 43 9.18 19.34 12.36
CA ARG A 43 8.96 19.44 13.82
C ARG A 43 7.92 20.51 14.16
N GLN A 44 8.00 21.68 13.55
CA GLN A 44 6.99 22.74 13.74
C GLN A 44 5.60 22.29 13.29
N MET A 45 5.51 21.56 12.17
CA MET A 45 4.25 20.96 11.72
C MET A 45 3.74 19.90 12.68
N TYR A 46 4.63 19.06 13.22
CA TYR A 46 4.28 18.08 14.25
C TYR A 46 3.70 18.78 15.49
N ASP A 47 4.35 19.83 16.00
CA ASP A 47 3.86 20.64 17.12
C ASP A 47 2.50 21.28 16.82
N SER A 48 2.23 21.60 15.55
CA SER A 48 0.93 22.10 15.08
C SER A 48 -0.11 21.03 14.79
N GLY A 49 0.16 19.74 15.13
CA GLY A 49 -0.80 18.64 15.04
C GLY A 49 -0.76 17.85 13.72
N VAL A 50 0.24 18.07 12.86
CA VAL A 50 0.45 17.21 11.67
C VAL A 50 1.08 15.89 12.12
N ARG A 51 0.45 14.76 11.82
CA ARG A 51 0.91 13.41 12.22
C ARG A 51 1.17 12.50 11.01
N ARG A 52 0.70 12.87 9.84
CA ARG A 52 0.75 12.04 8.64
C ARG A 52 1.37 12.79 7.47
N CYS A 53 2.17 12.07 6.66
CA CYS A 53 2.72 12.60 5.42
C CYS A 53 2.29 11.76 4.21
N ILE A 54 2.27 12.41 3.06
CA ILE A 54 2.12 11.83 1.74
C ILE A 54 3.47 11.98 1.06
N CYS A 55 4.15 10.87 0.81
CA CYS A 55 5.45 10.88 0.16
C CYS A 55 5.72 9.51 -0.49
N ALA A 56 6.28 9.50 -1.69
CA ALA A 56 6.77 8.29 -2.36
C ALA A 56 8.29 8.08 -2.20
N ASP A 57 9.01 9.10 -1.75
CA ASP A 57 10.46 9.09 -1.65
C ASP A 57 10.93 8.57 -0.29
N VAL A 58 11.75 7.51 -0.29
CA VAL A 58 12.25 6.84 0.93
C VAL A 58 13.10 7.78 1.80
N TYR A 59 13.89 8.66 1.17
CA TYR A 59 14.70 9.64 1.90
C TYR A 59 13.80 10.65 2.63
N LEU A 60 12.78 11.18 1.96
CA LEU A 60 11.83 12.11 2.57
C LEU A 60 11.01 11.44 3.69
N LEU A 61 10.63 10.17 3.51
CA LEU A 61 9.99 9.38 4.56
C LEU A 61 10.90 9.23 5.78
N SER A 62 12.21 9.04 5.59
CA SER A 62 13.16 8.98 6.70
C SER A 62 13.26 10.30 7.46
N LEU A 63 13.13 11.44 6.77
CA LEU A 63 13.08 12.77 7.41
C LEU A 63 11.78 12.97 8.20
N ALA A 64 10.65 12.53 7.64
CA ALA A 64 9.35 12.59 8.32
C ALA A 64 9.37 11.75 9.62
N LYS A 65 9.90 10.52 9.56
CA LYS A 65 10.09 9.64 10.74
C LYS A 65 10.95 10.29 11.83
N GLN A 66 12.01 11.03 11.48
CA GLN A 66 12.84 11.78 12.44
C GLN A 66 12.10 12.93 13.13
N ALA A 67 10.93 13.32 12.63
CA ALA A 67 10.04 14.31 13.22
C ALA A 67 8.74 13.68 13.75
N ASP A 68 8.71 12.36 13.97
CA ASP A 68 7.55 11.58 14.43
C ASP A 68 6.30 11.71 13.53
N ILE A 69 6.50 12.02 12.26
CA ILE A 69 5.46 12.06 11.24
C ILE A 69 5.53 10.76 10.44
N THR A 70 4.45 10.01 10.40
CA THR A 70 4.37 8.72 9.71
C THR A 70 3.70 8.85 8.34
N SER A 71 3.95 7.91 7.44
CA SER A 71 3.24 7.84 6.17
C SER A 71 1.73 7.69 6.36
N TYR A 72 0.96 8.22 5.43
CA TYR A 72 -0.47 7.94 5.41
C TYR A 72 -0.71 6.46 5.09
N PRO A 73 -1.61 5.76 5.81
CA PRO A 73 -1.84 4.33 5.62
C PRO A 73 -2.46 4.05 4.25
N VAL A 74 -1.86 3.14 3.50
CA VAL A 74 -2.34 2.72 2.17
C VAL A 74 -3.13 1.41 2.22
N LEU A 75 -3.06 0.68 3.32
CA LEU A 75 -3.70 -0.62 3.49
C LEU A 75 -5.21 -0.62 3.20
N PRO A 76 -6.02 0.35 3.66
CA PRO A 76 -7.45 0.38 3.33
C PRO A 76 -7.71 0.50 1.82
N LEU A 77 -6.90 1.29 1.11
CA LEU A 77 -7.00 1.42 -0.33
C LEU A 77 -6.63 0.11 -1.03
N ARG A 78 -5.52 -0.53 -0.62
CA ARG A 78 -5.09 -1.83 -1.18
C ARG A 78 -6.11 -2.93 -0.96
N LEU A 79 -6.74 -2.98 0.21
CA LEU A 79 -7.84 -3.92 0.47
C LEU A 79 -9.03 -3.69 -0.45
N ALA A 80 -9.42 -2.43 -0.66
CA ALA A 80 -10.50 -2.09 -1.56
C ALA A 80 -10.18 -2.43 -3.03
N LEU A 81 -8.91 -2.30 -3.43
CA LEU A 81 -8.41 -2.61 -4.76
C LEU A 81 -7.92 -4.07 -4.92
N LEU A 82 -8.00 -4.89 -3.88
CA LEU A 82 -7.46 -6.25 -3.89
C LEU A 82 -8.02 -7.06 -5.06
N GLY A 83 -9.30 -6.89 -5.39
CA GLY A 83 -9.90 -7.53 -6.54
C GLY A 83 -9.18 -7.21 -7.86
N SER A 84 -8.91 -5.96 -8.10
CA SER A 84 -8.20 -5.50 -9.31
C SER A 84 -6.73 -5.96 -9.32
N LEU A 85 -6.07 -5.97 -8.17
CA LEU A 85 -4.71 -6.52 -8.03
C LEU A 85 -4.65 -8.01 -8.37
N LEU A 86 -5.65 -8.78 -7.94
CA LEU A 86 -5.78 -10.19 -8.27
C LEU A 86 -5.99 -10.42 -9.78
N ASP A 87 -6.81 -9.60 -10.41
CA ASP A 87 -7.12 -9.71 -11.85
C ASP A 87 -5.87 -9.42 -12.70
N ILE A 88 -4.95 -8.55 -12.25
CA ILE A 88 -3.68 -8.27 -12.92
C ILE A 88 -2.69 -9.43 -12.76
N LEU A 89 -2.50 -9.91 -11.53
CA LEU A 89 -1.52 -10.97 -11.28
C LEU A 89 -1.98 -12.34 -11.74
N CYS A 90 -3.28 -12.56 -11.83
CA CYS A 90 -3.90 -13.81 -12.23
C CYS A 90 -4.96 -13.58 -13.32
N PRO A 91 -4.59 -13.13 -14.53
CA PRO A 91 -5.54 -12.82 -15.60
C PRO A 91 -6.35 -14.03 -16.04
N GLY A 92 -5.85 -15.26 -15.82
CA GLY A 92 -6.57 -16.52 -16.01
C GLY A 92 -7.52 -16.89 -14.88
N GLY A 93 -7.64 -16.06 -13.83
CA GLY A 93 -8.41 -16.34 -12.63
C GLY A 93 -7.77 -17.40 -11.71
N LEU A 94 -8.38 -17.59 -10.55
CA LEU A 94 -7.92 -18.50 -9.51
C LEU A 94 -8.74 -19.80 -9.42
N GLN A 95 -9.57 -20.10 -10.42
CA GLN A 95 -10.50 -21.24 -10.41
C GLN A 95 -9.79 -22.60 -10.32
N ASN A 96 -8.62 -22.71 -10.98
CA ASN A 96 -7.86 -23.95 -11.10
C ASN A 96 -6.53 -23.92 -10.33
N ALA A 97 -6.27 -22.89 -9.54
CA ALA A 97 -5.05 -22.71 -8.76
C ALA A 97 -5.39 -22.38 -7.30
N ALA A 98 -4.41 -22.55 -6.42
CA ALA A 98 -4.57 -22.19 -5.02
C ALA A 98 -4.06 -20.75 -4.79
N ALA A 99 -4.80 -20.00 -3.98
CA ALA A 99 -4.30 -18.77 -3.36
C ALA A 99 -3.75 -19.09 -1.97
N VAL A 100 -2.58 -18.55 -1.65
CA VAL A 100 -1.99 -18.66 -0.31
C VAL A 100 -2.25 -17.34 0.42
N LEU A 101 -2.87 -17.42 1.58
CA LEU A 101 -3.00 -16.30 2.51
C LEU A 101 -1.97 -16.50 3.62
N ARG A 102 -0.90 -15.71 3.57
CA ARG A 102 0.13 -15.70 4.60
C ARG A 102 -0.12 -14.57 5.58
N CYS A 103 -0.22 -14.89 6.86
CA CYS A 103 -0.52 -13.92 7.90
C CYS A 103 0.57 -13.95 8.97
N GLY A 104 1.29 -12.84 9.09
CA GLY A 104 2.19 -12.57 10.21
C GLY A 104 1.48 -11.89 11.37
N PRO A 105 2.22 -11.62 12.46
CA PRO A 105 1.69 -10.94 13.64
C PRO A 105 0.97 -9.62 13.28
N GLY A 106 -0.18 -9.39 13.90
CA GLY A 106 -1.01 -8.19 13.69
C GLY A 106 -1.74 -8.12 12.35
N GLY A 107 -1.70 -9.19 11.54
CA GLY A 107 -2.33 -9.24 10.22
C GLY A 107 -3.72 -9.89 10.18
N GLU A 108 -4.26 -10.37 11.31
CA GLU A 108 -5.46 -11.22 11.36
C GLU A 108 -6.71 -10.53 10.79
N GLU A 109 -6.94 -9.26 11.13
CA GLU A 109 -8.08 -8.50 10.59
C GLU A 109 -7.93 -8.26 9.10
N THR A 110 -6.71 -7.92 8.65
CA THR A 110 -6.40 -7.77 7.24
C THR A 110 -6.58 -9.07 6.48
N ALA A 111 -6.13 -10.19 7.06
CA ALA A 111 -6.28 -11.53 6.51
C ALA A 111 -7.76 -11.89 6.35
N ARG A 112 -8.60 -11.60 7.35
CA ARG A 112 -10.06 -11.84 7.29
C ARG A 112 -10.72 -11.00 6.20
N ALA A 113 -10.35 -9.72 6.07
CA ALA A 113 -10.84 -8.85 5.00
C ALA A 113 -10.41 -9.35 3.61
N ALA A 114 -9.13 -9.72 3.44
CA ALA A 114 -8.60 -10.28 2.20
C ALA A 114 -9.27 -11.60 1.82
N LEU A 115 -9.54 -12.45 2.81
CA LEU A 115 -10.22 -13.73 2.65
C LEU A 115 -11.60 -13.57 2.00
N THR A 116 -12.34 -12.53 2.38
CA THR A 116 -13.67 -12.23 1.80
C THR A 116 -13.58 -11.96 0.29
N VAL A 117 -12.50 -11.34 -0.16
CA VAL A 117 -12.26 -11.07 -1.59
C VAL A 117 -11.77 -12.33 -2.31
N LEU A 118 -10.84 -13.06 -1.70
CA LEU A 118 -10.28 -14.30 -2.25
C LEU A 118 -11.33 -15.39 -2.42
N ALA A 119 -12.20 -15.59 -1.42
CA ALA A 119 -13.24 -16.61 -1.45
C ALA A 119 -14.24 -16.47 -2.60
N ARG A 120 -14.41 -15.26 -3.13
CA ARG A 120 -15.25 -15.02 -4.31
C ARG A 120 -14.56 -15.37 -5.64
N ARG A 121 -13.23 -15.54 -5.63
CA ARG A 121 -12.42 -15.71 -6.84
C ARG A 121 -11.67 -17.04 -6.89
N ALA A 122 -11.30 -17.61 -5.75
CA ALA A 122 -10.53 -18.84 -5.62
C ALA A 122 -11.40 -19.98 -5.06
N ARG A 123 -11.23 -21.19 -5.61
CA ARG A 123 -11.85 -22.42 -5.06
C ARG A 123 -10.96 -23.10 -4.01
N TYR A 124 -9.67 -22.79 -4.02
CA TYR A 124 -8.67 -23.42 -3.16
C TYR A 124 -7.88 -22.35 -2.44
N GLY A 125 -7.80 -22.45 -1.13
CA GLY A 125 -7.10 -21.48 -0.30
C GLY A 125 -6.25 -22.17 0.75
N ARG A 126 -4.94 -21.89 0.81
CA ARG A 126 -4.04 -22.30 1.87
C ARG A 126 -3.82 -21.15 2.83
N LEU A 127 -3.99 -21.43 4.12
CA LEU A 127 -3.69 -20.49 5.20
C LEU A 127 -2.30 -20.82 5.75
N ASP A 128 -1.39 -19.87 5.65
CA ASP A 128 -0.02 -19.95 6.15
C ASP A 128 0.12 -18.95 7.30
N MET A 129 -0.22 -19.42 8.50
CA MET A 129 -0.27 -18.61 9.73
C MET A 129 -0.15 -19.53 10.95
N GLU A 130 0.17 -18.95 12.11
CA GLU A 130 0.43 -19.70 13.35
C GLU A 130 -0.80 -20.47 13.84
N ASP A 131 -1.99 -19.84 13.84
CA ASP A 131 -3.25 -20.49 14.19
C ASP A 131 -4.30 -20.31 13.07
N PRO A 132 -4.39 -21.27 12.12
CA PRO A 132 -5.34 -21.17 11.02
C PRO A 132 -6.76 -21.64 11.38
N ALA A 133 -6.99 -22.21 12.57
CA ALA A 133 -8.24 -22.94 12.87
C ALA A 133 -9.48 -22.04 12.73
N ALA A 134 -9.45 -20.84 13.31
CA ALA A 134 -10.59 -19.93 13.27
C ALA A 134 -10.92 -19.45 11.85
N LEU A 135 -9.91 -19.07 11.07
CA LEU A 135 -10.08 -18.65 9.68
C LEU A 135 -10.47 -19.81 8.75
N SER A 136 -9.95 -21.02 9.01
CA SER A 136 -10.34 -22.23 8.27
C SER A 136 -11.81 -22.57 8.49
N ALA A 137 -12.27 -22.47 9.73
CA ALA A 137 -13.68 -22.70 10.07
C ALA A 137 -14.57 -21.63 9.41
N GLU A 138 -14.16 -20.37 9.41
CA GLU A 138 -14.88 -19.28 8.75
C GLU A 138 -14.96 -19.47 7.23
N LEU A 139 -13.87 -19.89 6.57
CA LEU A 139 -13.81 -20.23 5.15
C LEU A 139 -14.84 -21.32 4.80
N LEU A 140 -14.83 -22.40 5.56
CA LEU A 140 -15.74 -23.52 5.32
C LEU A 140 -17.19 -23.11 5.56
N TYR A 141 -17.47 -22.44 6.67
CA TYR A 141 -18.84 -22.10 7.06
C TYR A 141 -19.48 -21.04 6.14
N ARG A 142 -18.74 -19.98 5.78
CA ARG A 142 -19.30 -18.87 4.99
C ARG A 142 -19.28 -19.09 3.49
N TRP A 143 -18.28 -19.81 2.99
CA TRP A 143 -18.06 -19.94 1.54
C TRP A 143 -17.94 -21.39 1.04
N GLY A 144 -18.04 -22.36 1.94
CA GLY A 144 -17.93 -23.78 1.56
C GLY A 144 -16.53 -24.17 1.04
N ILE A 145 -15.51 -23.39 1.35
CA ILE A 145 -14.13 -23.62 0.90
C ILE A 145 -13.36 -24.30 2.01
N ALA A 146 -12.89 -25.53 1.76
CA ALA A 146 -11.97 -26.19 2.68
C ALA A 146 -10.59 -25.51 2.61
N ALA A 147 -10.02 -25.21 3.77
CA ALA A 147 -8.65 -24.72 3.83
C ALA A 147 -7.68 -25.80 3.36
N GLY A 148 -6.94 -25.52 2.29
CA GLY A 148 -5.99 -26.43 1.67
C GLY A 148 -5.75 -26.07 0.21
N ASP A 149 -4.63 -26.54 -0.33
CA ASP A 149 -4.28 -26.30 -1.74
C ASP A 149 -4.86 -27.36 -2.69
N GLY A 150 -5.45 -28.41 -2.13
CA GLY A 150 -5.97 -29.55 -2.93
C GLY A 150 -4.88 -30.22 -3.79
N GLY A 151 -3.60 -30.12 -3.40
CA GLY A 151 -2.46 -30.57 -4.18
C GLY A 151 -2.14 -29.67 -5.39
N ARG A 152 -2.73 -28.48 -5.45
CA ARG A 152 -2.54 -27.55 -6.56
C ARG A 152 -1.39 -26.59 -6.29
N ARG A 153 -0.74 -26.15 -7.38
CA ARG A 153 0.31 -25.13 -7.31
C ARG A 153 -0.30 -23.80 -6.86
N ALA A 154 0.37 -23.15 -5.92
CA ALA A 154 0.05 -21.79 -5.54
C ALA A 154 0.27 -20.84 -6.75
N ALA A 155 -0.77 -20.15 -7.16
CA ALA A 155 -0.67 -19.16 -8.23
C ALA A 155 -0.19 -17.81 -7.68
N LEU A 156 -0.54 -17.55 -6.42
CA LEU A 156 -0.24 -16.25 -5.80
C LEU A 156 -0.27 -16.37 -4.27
N THR A 157 0.48 -15.48 -3.62
CA THR A 157 0.45 -15.32 -2.16
C THR A 157 -0.06 -13.92 -1.80
N VAL A 158 -1.05 -13.83 -0.92
CA VAL A 158 -1.46 -12.58 -0.28
C VAL A 158 -0.84 -12.54 1.11
N VAL A 159 -0.05 -11.52 1.37
CA VAL A 159 0.71 -11.36 2.61
C VAL A 159 0.07 -10.27 3.46
N CYS A 160 -0.28 -10.61 4.70
CA CYS A 160 -0.90 -9.74 5.70
C CYS A 160 -0.05 -9.65 6.96
N GLY A 161 0.05 -8.47 7.55
CA GLY A 161 0.84 -8.25 8.77
C GLY A 161 2.35 -8.22 8.53
N ASP A 162 3.12 -8.34 9.62
CA ASP A 162 4.59 -8.30 9.56
C ASP A 162 5.16 -9.67 9.19
N VAL A 163 5.41 -9.88 7.91
CA VAL A 163 6.06 -11.08 7.38
C VAL A 163 7.44 -10.72 6.87
N ARG A 164 8.48 -11.27 7.48
CA ARG A 164 9.89 -11.00 7.14
C ARG A 164 10.39 -11.81 5.96
N GLU A 165 9.83 -13.00 5.76
CA GLU A 165 10.27 -13.92 4.72
C GLU A 165 9.74 -13.51 3.35
N ASP A 166 10.59 -13.71 2.35
CA ASP A 166 10.24 -13.51 0.96
C ASP A 166 9.34 -14.64 0.45
N THR A 167 8.33 -14.26 -0.29
CA THR A 167 7.47 -15.23 -0.98
C THR A 167 8.08 -15.63 -2.31
N ALA A 168 8.12 -16.93 -2.58
CA ALA A 168 8.45 -17.42 -3.92
C ALA A 168 7.23 -17.23 -4.85
N GLY A 169 7.40 -16.48 -5.94
CA GLY A 169 6.34 -16.25 -6.93
C GLY A 169 5.54 -14.97 -6.72
N PRO A 170 4.46 -14.78 -7.49
CA PRO A 170 3.62 -13.59 -7.42
C PRO A 170 3.05 -13.39 -6.01
N ALA A 171 3.15 -12.16 -5.49
CA ALA A 171 2.63 -11.83 -4.17
C ALA A 171 1.94 -10.48 -4.17
N ILE A 172 0.98 -10.29 -3.26
CA ILE A 172 0.36 -9.01 -2.94
C ILE A 172 0.60 -8.73 -1.47
N TYR A 173 1.24 -7.61 -1.16
CA TYR A 173 1.53 -7.22 0.22
C TYR A 173 0.46 -6.26 0.73
N LEU A 174 -0.36 -6.74 1.66
CA LEU A 174 -1.37 -6.00 2.41
C LEU A 174 -0.80 -5.66 3.80
N THR A 175 0.18 -4.76 3.83
CA THR A 175 0.84 -4.30 5.04
C THR A 175 0.78 -2.78 5.10
N GLU A 176 0.92 -2.21 6.30
CA GLU A 176 0.95 -0.75 6.44
C GLU A 176 2.13 -0.12 5.67
N ASP A 177 3.24 -0.83 5.60
CA ASP A 177 4.44 -0.47 4.83
C ASP A 177 4.46 -1.10 3.42
N GLY A 178 3.31 -1.49 2.89
CA GLY A 178 3.18 -2.19 1.61
C GLY A 178 3.93 -1.53 0.44
N GLY A 179 4.03 -0.19 0.46
CA GLY A 179 4.82 0.58 -0.50
C GLY A 179 6.32 0.32 -0.49
N ALA A 180 6.87 -0.28 0.56
CA ALA A 180 8.29 -0.63 0.62
C ALA A 180 8.68 -1.87 -0.20
N ARG A 181 7.69 -2.69 -0.57
CA ARG A 181 7.93 -3.96 -1.30
C ARG A 181 7.33 -3.98 -2.69
N GLN A 182 6.18 -3.36 -2.86
CA GLN A 182 5.45 -3.31 -4.11
C GLN A 182 4.74 -1.97 -4.28
N THR A 183 4.77 -1.44 -5.49
CA THR A 183 4.05 -0.21 -5.85
C THR A 183 3.07 -0.52 -6.98
N PRO A 184 1.76 -0.37 -6.78
CA PRO A 184 0.80 -0.45 -7.87
C PRO A 184 1.06 0.67 -8.88
N VAL A 185 1.12 0.31 -10.15
CA VAL A 185 1.02 1.28 -11.25
C VAL A 185 -0.45 1.45 -11.55
N TRP A 186 -0.93 2.65 -11.45
CA TRP A 186 -2.34 2.93 -11.62
C TRP A 186 -2.57 4.24 -12.35
N THR A 187 -3.74 4.33 -12.94
CA THR A 187 -4.20 5.52 -13.67
C THR A 187 -5.54 5.96 -13.10
N SER A 188 -5.79 7.25 -13.20
CA SER A 188 -7.09 7.82 -12.91
C SER A 188 -7.35 8.95 -13.90
N PRO A 189 -8.52 9.04 -14.51
CA PRO A 189 -8.89 10.19 -15.35
C PRO A 189 -8.77 11.52 -14.60
N ARG A 190 -8.95 11.47 -13.27
CA ARG A 190 -8.86 12.66 -12.40
C ARG A 190 -7.42 13.05 -12.06
N ALA A 191 -6.46 12.14 -12.19
CA ALA A 191 -5.05 12.38 -11.86
C ALA A 191 -4.43 13.48 -12.72
N ALA A 192 -4.79 13.54 -14.00
CA ALA A 192 -4.27 14.53 -14.94
C ALA A 192 -4.62 15.98 -14.57
N ALA A 193 -5.70 16.20 -13.83
CA ALA A 193 -6.13 17.52 -13.39
C ALA A 193 -5.44 18.02 -12.10
N LEU A 194 -4.64 17.15 -11.45
CA LEU A 194 -3.99 17.51 -10.19
C LEU A 194 -2.69 18.29 -10.42
N ALA A 195 -2.47 19.30 -9.59
CA ALA A 195 -1.25 20.12 -9.61
C ALA A 195 -0.02 19.40 -8.99
N VAL A 196 -0.21 18.19 -8.45
CA VAL A 196 0.85 17.40 -7.79
C VAL A 196 0.85 15.97 -8.32
N PRO A 197 2.02 15.32 -8.36
CA PRO A 197 2.10 13.91 -8.74
C PRO A 197 1.23 13.04 -7.83
N VAL A 198 0.47 12.15 -8.43
CA VAL A 198 -0.37 11.25 -7.66
C VAL A 198 0.45 10.04 -7.21
N THR A 199 0.52 9.87 -5.90
CA THR A 199 1.15 8.73 -5.25
C THR A 199 0.09 7.86 -4.57
N GLU A 200 0.41 6.63 -4.27
CA GLU A 200 -0.52 5.72 -3.58
C GLU A 200 -1.05 6.32 -2.24
N PRO A 201 -0.20 6.93 -1.37
CA PRO A 201 -0.71 7.60 -0.18
C PRO A 201 -1.63 8.79 -0.47
N LEU A 202 -1.41 9.53 -1.58
CA LEU A 202 -2.33 10.60 -1.96
C LEU A 202 -3.69 10.05 -2.40
N ALA A 203 -3.69 9.00 -3.22
CA ALA A 203 -4.93 8.33 -3.62
C ALA A 203 -5.70 7.79 -2.40
N ALA A 204 -4.99 7.19 -1.43
CA ALA A 204 -5.58 6.72 -0.19
C ALA A 204 -6.24 7.85 0.61
N VAL A 205 -5.58 9.01 0.72
CA VAL A 205 -6.16 10.21 1.36
C VAL A 205 -7.41 10.70 0.64
N LEU A 206 -7.34 10.83 -0.70
CA LEU A 206 -8.45 11.33 -1.50
C LEU A 206 -9.66 10.39 -1.44
N THR A 207 -9.43 9.09 -1.44
CA THR A 207 -10.48 8.08 -1.28
C THR A 207 -11.08 8.12 0.12
N ALA A 208 -10.25 8.16 1.17
CA ALA A 208 -10.70 8.26 2.55
C ALA A 208 -11.48 9.55 2.84
N ALA A 209 -11.15 10.65 2.16
CA ALA A 209 -11.87 11.92 2.24
C ALA A 209 -13.13 11.97 1.35
N GLY A 210 -13.49 10.89 0.66
CA GLY A 210 -14.65 10.81 -0.25
C GLY A 210 -14.51 11.70 -1.49
N LYS A 211 -13.29 12.11 -1.84
CA LYS A 211 -13.03 12.92 -3.04
C LYS A 211 -12.89 12.06 -4.29
N TRP A 212 -12.35 10.86 -4.13
CA TRP A 212 -12.27 9.84 -5.15
C TRP A 212 -13.07 8.61 -4.76
N GLN A 213 -13.61 7.92 -5.74
CA GLN A 213 -14.21 6.59 -5.58
C GLN A 213 -13.19 5.53 -5.99
N ILE A 214 -13.37 4.30 -5.50
CA ILE A 214 -12.52 3.17 -5.89
C ILE A 214 -12.58 2.93 -7.41
N SER A 215 -13.73 3.18 -8.03
CA SER A 215 -13.94 3.10 -9.47
C SER A 215 -13.14 4.12 -10.29
N ASP A 216 -12.64 5.20 -9.66
CA ASP A 216 -11.79 6.18 -10.33
C ASP A 216 -10.34 5.70 -10.46
N ILE A 217 -9.99 4.58 -9.83
CA ILE A 217 -8.62 4.05 -9.75
C ILE A 217 -8.55 2.77 -10.58
N HIS A 218 -7.75 2.80 -11.63
CA HIS A 218 -7.47 1.66 -12.49
C HIS A 218 -6.02 1.22 -12.32
N ILE A 219 -5.81 0.03 -11.76
CA ILE A 219 -4.47 -0.54 -11.65
C ILE A 219 -4.11 -1.15 -13.00
N THR A 220 -2.93 -0.83 -13.50
CA THR A 220 -2.43 -1.31 -14.80
C THR A 220 -1.29 -2.31 -14.64
N ASP A 221 -0.55 -2.22 -13.53
CA ASP A 221 0.58 -3.12 -13.24
C ASP A 221 0.89 -3.11 -11.74
N LEU A 222 1.79 -4.00 -11.31
CA LEU A 222 2.29 -4.08 -9.95
C LEU A 222 3.82 -4.26 -9.99
N LEU A 223 4.54 -3.19 -9.71
CA LEU A 223 6.01 -3.19 -9.71
C LEU A 223 6.54 -3.76 -8.40
N ASP A 224 7.44 -4.75 -8.50
CA ASP A 224 8.22 -5.24 -7.37
C ASP A 224 9.50 -4.39 -7.23
N ILE A 225 9.62 -3.64 -6.15
CA ILE A 225 10.73 -2.71 -5.91
C ILE A 225 12.08 -3.44 -5.76
N ARG A 226 12.07 -4.76 -5.48
CA ARG A 226 13.30 -5.54 -5.34
C ARG A 226 14.06 -5.79 -6.65
N THR A 227 13.35 -5.83 -7.75
CA THR A 227 13.97 -6.05 -9.07
C THR A 227 14.78 -4.85 -9.55
N GLU A 228 14.48 -3.63 -9.10
CA GLU A 228 15.18 -2.42 -9.55
C GLU A 228 16.52 -2.16 -8.81
N SER A 229 16.72 -2.69 -7.60
CA SER A 229 17.96 -2.46 -6.84
C SER A 229 19.18 -3.19 -7.41
N HIS A 230 19.00 -4.20 -8.25
CA HIS A 230 20.10 -4.93 -8.90
C HIS A 230 20.61 -4.29 -10.19
N TYR A 231 19.86 -3.39 -10.82
CA TYR A 231 20.26 -2.73 -12.07
C TYR A 231 21.08 -1.44 -11.87
N ASN A 232 21.10 -0.87 -10.67
CA ASN A 232 21.83 0.38 -10.37
C ASN A 232 23.17 0.16 -9.66
N ALA A 233 23.69 -1.07 -9.59
CA ALA A 233 24.94 -1.42 -8.91
C ALA A 233 26.05 -1.86 -9.88
N THR A 234 26.01 -1.44 -11.16
CA THR A 234 27.10 -1.64 -12.13
C THR A 234 27.59 -0.31 -12.67
#